data_cb9342792c003460edb82853164a5353
#
_entry.id   cb9342792c003460edb82853164a5353
#
_cell.length_a   1.000
_cell.length_b   1.000
_cell.length_c   1.000
_cell.angle_alpha   90.00
_cell.angle_beta   90.00
_cell.angle_gamma   90.00
#
_symmetry.space_group_name_H-M   'P 1'
#
loop_
_entity.id
_entity.type
_entity.pdbx_description
1 polymer ?
#
loop_
_entity_poly.entity_id
_entity_poly.type
_entity_poly.pdbx_seq_one_letter_code
_entity_poly.pdbx_strand_id
1 'polypeptide(L)'
;MADVPIVTSGHQIISEKVIAAKPDVVIIDASSGPIAAIDQIKSAGIRVVQTPESWTLADIAPKIAAVAAVIGAQKTGVELIAAMNTSLSASRISTSARVAFLYLRGTSSIYLIGGPGSGADSLISAIGATDVGAATLPHAFNTLTAEALVAAKPDVILVMSKGLESVGGVKGLVQLPGIAQTPAGKNSRVIDVDDSLLLSFGPRTPSLVAKLSQALAQVMKK
;
A
#
# COMPACT_ATOMS: atom_id res chain seq x y z
N MET A 1 -8.80 11.25 -20.23
CA MET A 1 -7.81 10.16 -20.36
C MET A 1 -8.33 9.25 -21.45
N ALA A 2 -7.48 8.80 -22.36
CA ALA A 2 -7.87 7.76 -23.33
C ALA A 2 -8.33 6.52 -22.54
N ASP A 3 -9.31 5.83 -23.09
CA ASP A 3 -9.86 4.59 -22.50
C ASP A 3 -8.78 3.49 -22.64
N VAL A 4 -8.01 3.29 -21.58
CA VAL A 4 -6.92 2.31 -21.58
C VAL A 4 -7.51 0.93 -21.27
N PRO A 5 -7.38 -0.06 -22.17
CA PRO A 5 -7.97 -1.37 -21.97
C PRO A 5 -7.33 -2.09 -20.79
N ILE A 6 -8.17 -2.74 -19.98
CA ILE A 6 -7.70 -3.62 -18.91
C ILE A 6 -7.29 -4.95 -19.49
N VAL A 7 -6.01 -5.27 -19.34
CA VAL A 7 -5.37 -6.49 -19.87
C VAL A 7 -5.15 -7.57 -18.81
N THR A 8 -5.72 -7.38 -17.62
CA THR A 8 -5.64 -8.34 -16.50
C THR A 8 -7.03 -8.76 -16.05
N SER A 9 -7.14 -9.90 -15.37
CA SER A 9 -8.32 -10.38 -14.66
C SER A 9 -7.86 -11.13 -13.42
N GLY A 10 -8.37 -10.74 -12.23
CA GLY A 10 -8.03 -11.40 -10.97
C GLY A 10 -6.52 -11.50 -10.70
N HIS A 11 -5.76 -10.44 -10.98
CA HIS A 11 -4.29 -10.39 -10.88
C HIS A 11 -3.53 -11.23 -11.92
N GLN A 12 -4.20 -11.82 -12.91
CA GLN A 12 -3.55 -12.59 -13.98
C GLN A 12 -3.51 -11.77 -15.27
N ILE A 13 -2.39 -11.85 -15.98
CA ILE A 13 -2.23 -11.25 -17.32
C ILE A 13 -3.03 -12.06 -18.34
N ILE A 14 -3.82 -11.38 -19.16
CA ILE A 14 -4.53 -11.98 -20.29
C ILE A 14 -3.69 -11.70 -21.56
N SER A 15 -2.87 -12.67 -21.95
CA SER A 15 -1.90 -12.52 -23.05
C SER A 15 -2.54 -12.08 -24.35
N GLU A 16 -3.72 -12.60 -24.70
CA GLU A 16 -4.44 -12.27 -25.92
C GLU A 16 -4.82 -10.78 -25.98
N LYS A 17 -5.24 -10.21 -24.82
CA LYS A 17 -5.56 -8.78 -24.75
C LYS A 17 -4.32 -7.90 -24.89
N VAL A 18 -3.18 -8.34 -24.30
CA VAL A 18 -1.91 -7.63 -24.45
C VAL A 18 -1.44 -7.67 -25.90
N ILE A 19 -1.46 -8.85 -26.53
CA ILE A 19 -1.05 -9.02 -27.94
C ILE A 19 -1.95 -8.21 -28.87
N ALA A 20 -3.27 -8.21 -28.63
CA ALA A 20 -4.23 -7.44 -29.43
C ALA A 20 -4.00 -5.92 -29.33
N ALA A 21 -3.50 -5.44 -28.19
CA ALA A 21 -3.17 -4.03 -27.97
C ALA A 21 -1.89 -3.59 -28.72
N LYS A 22 -1.08 -4.54 -29.24
CA LYS A 22 0.16 -4.30 -30.00
C LYS A 22 1.10 -3.28 -29.36
N PRO A 23 1.48 -3.43 -28.08
CA PRO A 23 2.37 -2.49 -27.41
C PRO A 23 3.81 -2.63 -27.93
N ASP A 24 4.57 -1.53 -27.93
CA ASP A 24 6.01 -1.53 -28.22
C ASP A 24 6.82 -2.21 -27.10
N VAL A 25 6.32 -2.12 -25.86
CA VAL A 25 6.93 -2.73 -24.68
C VAL A 25 5.87 -3.07 -23.63
N VAL A 26 6.05 -4.20 -22.97
CA VAL A 26 5.29 -4.61 -21.79
C VAL A 26 6.22 -4.51 -20.58
N ILE A 27 5.83 -3.74 -19.59
CA ILE A 27 6.57 -3.59 -18.33
C ILE A 27 5.85 -4.41 -17.26
N ILE A 28 6.61 -5.29 -16.62
CA ILE A 28 6.14 -6.19 -15.56
C ILE A 28 7.02 -6.04 -14.32
N ASP A 29 6.59 -6.60 -13.20
CA ASP A 29 7.41 -6.86 -12.01
C ASP A 29 7.50 -8.37 -11.73
N ALA A 30 8.18 -8.75 -10.64
CA ALA A 30 8.40 -10.16 -10.31
C ALA A 30 7.11 -10.89 -9.93
N SER A 31 6.08 -10.16 -9.44
CA SER A 31 4.77 -10.72 -9.07
C SER A 31 3.85 -10.95 -10.28
N SER A 32 4.22 -10.43 -11.45
CA SER A 32 3.39 -10.51 -12.65
C SER A 32 3.34 -11.93 -13.20
N GLY A 33 2.15 -12.40 -13.53
CA GLY A 33 1.97 -13.78 -14.00
C GLY A 33 0.61 -14.04 -14.66
N PRO A 34 0.36 -15.28 -15.09
CA PRO A 34 1.24 -16.46 -15.02
C PRO A 34 2.40 -16.39 -16.03
N ILE A 35 3.48 -17.14 -15.75
CA ILE A 35 4.68 -17.19 -16.63
C ILE A 35 4.33 -17.56 -18.05
N ALA A 36 3.40 -18.50 -18.24
CA ALA A 36 2.93 -18.92 -19.58
C ALA A 36 2.36 -17.75 -20.40
N ALA A 37 1.64 -16.81 -19.77
CA ALA A 37 1.12 -15.62 -20.47
C ALA A 37 2.26 -14.67 -20.89
N ILE A 38 3.27 -14.52 -20.04
CA ILE A 38 4.47 -13.73 -20.34
C ILE A 38 5.24 -14.34 -21.54
N ASP A 39 5.38 -15.66 -21.54
CA ASP A 39 6.06 -16.37 -22.64
C ASP A 39 5.29 -16.28 -23.96
N GLN A 40 3.96 -16.31 -23.93
CA GLN A 40 3.12 -16.07 -25.10
C GLN A 40 3.32 -14.66 -25.67
N ILE A 41 3.38 -13.64 -24.79
CA ILE A 41 3.63 -12.24 -25.19
C ILE A 41 5.01 -12.10 -25.85
N LYS A 42 6.06 -12.71 -25.26
CA LYS A 42 7.40 -12.73 -25.83
C LYS A 42 7.44 -13.45 -27.19
N SER A 43 6.73 -14.59 -27.29
CA SER A 43 6.65 -15.38 -28.54
C SER A 43 5.93 -14.64 -29.67
N ALA A 44 5.04 -13.70 -29.30
CA ALA A 44 4.41 -12.79 -30.28
C ALA A 44 5.35 -11.64 -30.76
N GLY A 45 6.62 -11.64 -30.32
CA GLY A 45 7.61 -10.63 -30.69
C GLY A 45 7.55 -9.34 -29.91
N ILE A 46 6.76 -9.29 -28.84
CA ILE A 46 6.61 -8.09 -28.00
C ILE A 46 7.73 -8.07 -26.96
N ARG A 47 8.43 -6.93 -26.85
CA ARG A 47 9.46 -6.72 -25.84
C ARG A 47 8.84 -6.72 -24.45
N VAL A 48 9.31 -7.61 -23.55
CA VAL A 48 8.92 -7.63 -22.15
C VAL A 48 10.11 -7.23 -21.28
N VAL A 49 9.93 -6.27 -20.39
CA VAL A 49 10.96 -5.78 -19.46
C VAL A 49 10.45 -5.88 -18.03
N GLN A 50 11.22 -6.55 -17.18
CA GLN A 50 10.94 -6.62 -15.77
C GLN A 50 11.62 -5.46 -15.04
N THR A 51 10.85 -4.75 -14.21
CA THR A 51 11.32 -3.65 -13.35
C THR A 51 11.36 -4.11 -11.90
N PRO A 52 12.10 -3.42 -11.02
CA PRO A 52 12.07 -3.69 -9.58
C PRO A 52 10.66 -3.57 -9.01
N GLU A 53 10.35 -4.41 -8.03
CA GLU A 53 9.17 -4.22 -7.17
C GLU A 53 9.36 -3.01 -6.25
N SER A 54 8.27 -2.54 -5.68
CA SER A 54 8.29 -1.40 -4.77
C SER A 54 7.33 -1.67 -3.63
N TRP A 55 7.88 -2.02 -2.47
CA TRP A 55 7.15 -2.36 -1.24
C TRP A 55 7.39 -1.35 -0.12
N THR A 56 8.37 -0.45 -0.33
CA THR A 56 8.72 0.62 0.62
C THR A 56 8.85 1.95 -0.11
N LEU A 57 8.91 3.04 0.64
CA LEU A 57 9.17 4.37 0.06
C LEU A 57 10.55 4.46 -0.64
N ALA A 58 11.55 3.71 -0.13
CA ALA A 58 12.89 3.69 -0.71
C ALA A 58 12.92 3.05 -2.11
N ASP A 59 12.01 2.12 -2.40
CA ASP A 59 11.97 1.40 -3.66
C ASP A 59 11.34 2.20 -4.80
N ILE A 60 10.62 3.30 -4.49
CA ILE A 60 9.88 4.07 -5.50
C ILE A 60 10.83 4.73 -6.50
N ALA A 61 11.91 5.36 -6.02
CA ALA A 61 12.85 6.05 -6.90
C ALA A 61 13.57 5.09 -7.87
N PRO A 62 14.09 3.92 -7.45
CA PRO A 62 14.61 2.90 -8.37
C PRO A 62 13.58 2.41 -9.40
N LYS A 63 12.33 2.19 -8.98
CA LYS A 63 11.24 1.76 -9.90
C LYS A 63 10.95 2.84 -10.94
N ILE A 64 10.81 4.11 -10.54
CA ILE A 64 10.60 5.24 -11.47
C ILE A 64 11.77 5.33 -12.46
N ALA A 65 13.02 5.25 -11.98
CA ALA A 65 14.20 5.32 -12.83
C ALA A 65 14.23 4.17 -13.85
N ALA A 66 13.91 2.94 -13.43
CA ALA A 66 13.86 1.78 -14.30
C ALA A 66 12.78 1.94 -15.39
N VAL A 67 11.56 2.35 -15.04
CA VAL A 67 10.47 2.60 -16.00
C VAL A 67 10.87 3.71 -16.97
N ALA A 68 11.40 4.82 -16.48
CA ALA A 68 11.84 5.95 -17.30
C ALA A 68 12.93 5.55 -18.30
N ALA A 69 13.86 4.68 -17.90
CA ALA A 69 14.88 4.15 -18.81
C ALA A 69 14.28 3.29 -19.93
N VAL A 70 13.29 2.47 -19.60
CA VAL A 70 12.63 1.58 -20.58
C VAL A 70 11.90 2.37 -21.68
N ILE A 71 11.26 3.50 -21.30
CA ILE A 71 10.47 4.34 -22.21
C ILE A 71 11.22 5.56 -22.76
N GLY A 72 12.53 5.70 -22.48
CA GLY A 72 13.34 6.83 -22.96
C GLY A 72 13.04 8.17 -22.30
N ALA A 73 12.47 8.19 -21.09
CA ALA A 73 12.04 9.39 -20.37
C ALA A 73 12.90 9.68 -19.12
N GLN A 74 14.21 9.45 -19.17
CA GLN A 74 15.11 9.53 -18.02
C GLN A 74 15.09 10.91 -17.32
N LYS A 75 15.06 12.01 -18.10
CA LYS A 75 14.99 13.37 -17.58
C LYS A 75 13.73 13.56 -16.74
N THR A 76 12.58 13.18 -17.28
CA THR A 76 11.29 13.25 -16.57
C THR A 76 11.30 12.38 -15.31
N GLY A 77 11.93 11.20 -15.38
CA GLY A 77 12.12 10.32 -14.20
C GLY A 77 12.89 11.00 -13.08
N VAL A 78 14.00 11.67 -13.40
CA VAL A 78 14.80 12.42 -12.41
C VAL A 78 14.00 13.57 -11.78
N GLU A 79 13.31 14.36 -12.60
CA GLU A 79 12.46 15.46 -12.13
C GLU A 79 11.33 14.95 -11.21
N LEU A 80 10.68 13.84 -11.57
CA LEU A 80 9.62 13.23 -10.77
C LEU A 80 10.14 12.72 -9.42
N ILE A 81 11.30 12.06 -9.39
CA ILE A 81 11.95 11.60 -8.15
C ILE A 81 12.29 12.79 -7.24
N ALA A 82 12.84 13.87 -7.78
CA ALA A 82 13.17 15.07 -7.00
C ALA A 82 11.92 15.71 -6.37
N ALA A 83 10.85 15.88 -7.15
CA ALA A 83 9.57 16.40 -6.66
C ALA A 83 8.95 15.50 -5.58
N MET A 84 9.02 14.18 -5.77
CA MET A 84 8.56 13.18 -4.80
C MET A 84 9.29 13.31 -3.47
N ASN A 85 10.63 13.36 -3.48
CA ASN A 85 11.45 13.47 -2.26
C ASN A 85 11.15 14.75 -1.48
N THR A 86 10.97 15.88 -2.19
CA THR A 86 10.57 17.15 -1.58
C THR A 86 9.23 17.05 -0.88
N SER A 87 8.24 16.44 -1.54
CA SER A 87 6.89 16.27 -0.99
C SER A 87 6.85 15.33 0.21
N LEU A 88 7.62 14.24 0.18
CA LEU A 88 7.73 13.31 1.31
C LEU A 88 8.33 13.96 2.54
N SER A 89 9.43 14.72 2.37
CA SER A 89 10.08 15.43 3.47
C SER A 89 9.14 16.44 4.13
N ALA A 90 8.31 17.14 3.37
CA ALA A 90 7.35 18.11 3.87
C ALA A 90 6.14 17.46 4.61
N SER A 91 5.92 16.16 4.45
CA SER A 91 4.75 15.48 5.00
C SER A 91 4.96 14.90 6.40
N ARG A 92 6.19 14.89 6.90
CA ARG A 92 6.51 14.35 8.24
C ARG A 92 6.02 15.28 9.34
N ILE A 93 5.30 14.72 10.32
CA ILE A 93 4.85 15.44 11.51
C ILE A 93 5.59 14.95 12.76
N SER A 94 5.64 15.77 13.81
CA SER A 94 6.12 15.35 15.13
C SER A 94 4.96 14.73 15.88
N THR A 95 5.05 13.44 16.17
CA THR A 95 4.00 12.70 16.88
C THR A 95 4.58 11.50 17.62
N SER A 96 3.95 11.11 18.73
CA SER A 96 4.22 9.85 19.44
C SER A 96 3.13 8.80 19.18
N ALA A 97 2.22 9.05 18.23
CA ALA A 97 1.10 8.17 17.97
C ALA A 97 1.57 6.76 17.58
N ARG A 98 0.88 5.78 18.14
CA ARG A 98 1.08 4.35 17.86
C ARG A 98 0.00 3.89 16.89
N VAL A 99 0.38 3.45 15.72
CA VAL A 99 -0.54 3.06 14.64
C VAL A 99 -0.48 1.56 14.42
N ALA A 100 -1.64 0.90 14.34
CA ALA A 100 -1.76 -0.48 13.90
C ALA A 100 -2.36 -0.52 12.49
N PHE A 101 -1.67 -1.11 11.52
CA PHE A 101 -2.28 -1.42 10.23
C PHE A 101 -3.00 -2.76 10.30
N LEU A 102 -4.32 -2.77 10.10
CA LEU A 102 -5.12 -3.99 10.07
C LEU A 102 -5.57 -4.31 8.65
N TYR A 103 -5.27 -5.52 8.20
CA TYR A 103 -5.75 -6.06 6.94
C TYR A 103 -7.01 -6.89 7.20
N LEU A 104 -8.16 -6.34 6.79
CA LEU A 104 -9.49 -6.89 7.05
C LEU A 104 -10.04 -7.59 5.81
N ARG A 105 -10.70 -8.75 6.01
CA ARG A 105 -11.44 -9.46 4.96
C ARG A 105 -12.73 -10.03 5.53
N GLY A 106 -13.84 -9.34 5.26
CA GLY A 106 -15.16 -9.78 5.68
C GLY A 106 -15.34 -9.79 7.20
N THR A 107 -16.45 -10.40 7.64
CA THR A 107 -16.86 -10.49 9.05
C THR A 107 -16.21 -11.64 9.82
N SER A 108 -15.26 -12.38 9.21
CA SER A 108 -14.48 -13.38 9.94
C SER A 108 -13.71 -12.68 11.05
N SER A 109 -13.72 -13.26 12.25
CA SER A 109 -12.98 -12.71 13.41
C SER A 109 -11.46 -12.74 13.23
N ILE A 110 -10.98 -13.16 12.08
CA ILE A 110 -9.56 -13.24 11.73
C ILE A 110 -9.20 -12.01 10.89
N TYR A 111 -8.38 -11.16 11.43
CA TYR A 111 -7.72 -10.08 10.71
C TYR A 111 -6.21 -10.21 10.87
N LEU A 112 -5.49 -9.72 9.86
CA LEU A 112 -4.03 -9.68 9.91
C LEU A 112 -3.59 -8.30 10.36
N ILE A 113 -2.51 -8.24 11.13
CA ILE A 113 -1.80 -7.00 11.40
C ILE A 113 -0.56 -6.92 10.51
N GLY A 114 -0.34 -5.74 9.93
CA GLY A 114 0.89 -5.43 9.23
C GLY A 114 2.06 -5.35 10.18
N GLY A 115 3.18 -5.91 9.76
CA GLY A 115 4.46 -5.87 10.44
C GLY A 115 5.56 -5.33 9.52
N PRO A 116 6.85 -5.62 9.80
CA PRO A 116 7.96 -5.14 8.99
C PRO A 116 7.87 -5.67 7.55
N GLY A 117 7.94 -4.77 6.57
CA GLY A 117 7.81 -5.11 5.15
C GLY A 117 6.37 -5.26 4.64
N SER A 118 5.36 -4.89 5.43
CA SER A 118 3.96 -4.86 4.97
C SER A 118 3.68 -3.72 3.97
N GLY A 119 4.63 -2.78 3.83
CA GLY A 119 4.44 -1.52 3.11
C GLY A 119 3.82 -0.43 3.99
N ALA A 120 2.80 -0.75 4.78
CA ALA A 120 2.20 0.20 5.71
C ALA A 120 3.20 0.72 6.76
N ASP A 121 4.14 -0.12 7.21
CA ASP A 121 5.23 0.25 8.10
C ASP A 121 6.06 1.42 7.57
N SER A 122 6.37 1.40 6.29
CA SER A 122 7.11 2.47 5.59
C SER A 122 6.30 3.78 5.56
N LEU A 123 4.99 3.72 5.32
CA LEU A 123 4.10 4.88 5.31
C LEU A 123 3.91 5.48 6.71
N ILE A 124 3.68 4.62 7.72
CA ILE A 124 3.51 5.02 9.12
C ILE A 124 4.78 5.69 9.65
N SER A 125 5.95 5.13 9.33
CA SER A 125 7.24 5.73 9.69
C SER A 125 7.45 7.08 8.99
N ALA A 126 7.05 7.22 7.72
CA ALA A 126 7.20 8.46 6.96
C ALA A 126 6.44 9.63 7.57
N ILE A 127 5.25 9.40 8.12
CA ILE A 127 4.48 10.44 8.83
C ILE A 127 4.96 10.71 10.26
N GLY A 128 5.99 10.02 10.73
CA GLY A 128 6.58 10.20 12.06
C GLY A 128 5.93 9.40 13.18
N ALA A 129 4.98 8.52 12.88
CA ALA A 129 4.32 7.65 13.83
C ALA A 129 5.08 6.34 14.08
N THR A 130 4.72 5.62 15.14
CA THR A 130 5.24 4.29 15.45
C THR A 130 4.29 3.23 14.96
N ASP A 131 4.76 2.33 14.08
CA ASP A 131 4.01 1.12 13.71
C ASP A 131 4.17 0.07 14.81
N VAL A 132 3.05 -0.30 15.45
CA VAL A 132 3.07 -1.27 16.56
C VAL A 132 3.34 -2.69 16.05
N GLY A 133 2.96 -3.03 14.83
CA GLY A 133 3.25 -4.32 14.23
C GLY A 133 4.72 -4.45 13.82
N ALA A 134 5.26 -3.44 13.14
CA ALA A 134 6.67 -3.45 12.72
C ALA A 134 7.64 -3.50 13.92
N ALA A 135 7.24 -2.93 15.06
CA ALA A 135 8.07 -2.93 16.27
C ALA A 135 8.15 -4.30 16.98
N THR A 136 7.17 -5.20 16.76
CA THR A 136 7.00 -6.39 17.63
C THR A 136 6.80 -7.71 16.90
N LEU A 137 6.48 -7.70 15.59
CA LEU A 137 6.09 -8.89 14.86
C LEU A 137 7.18 -9.31 13.84
N PRO A 138 7.27 -10.62 13.53
CA PRO A 138 8.37 -11.13 12.71
C PRO A 138 8.13 -11.06 11.20
N HIS A 139 6.89 -10.94 10.75
CA HIS A 139 6.52 -11.05 9.32
C HIS A 139 5.74 -9.83 8.83
N ALA A 140 5.70 -9.64 7.52
CA ALA A 140 4.94 -8.56 6.88
C ALA A 140 3.44 -8.58 7.22
N PHE A 141 2.87 -9.78 7.34
CA PHE A 141 1.51 -9.97 7.81
C PHE A 141 1.46 -11.10 8.84
N ASN A 142 0.80 -10.85 9.95
CA ASN A 142 0.74 -11.75 11.08
C ASN A 142 -0.70 -11.91 11.56
N THR A 143 -1.08 -13.12 11.95
CA THR A 143 -2.32 -13.31 12.70
C THR A 143 -2.13 -12.71 14.10
N LEU A 144 -3.09 -11.91 14.56
CA LEU A 144 -3.03 -11.25 15.85
C LEU A 144 -4.18 -11.70 16.74
N THR A 145 -3.88 -12.03 17.99
CA THR A 145 -4.93 -12.26 18.99
C THR A 145 -5.46 -10.94 19.54
N ALA A 146 -6.69 -10.97 20.05
CA ALA A 146 -7.30 -9.81 20.69
C ALA A 146 -6.44 -9.25 21.82
N GLU A 147 -5.87 -10.13 22.65
CA GLU A 147 -5.01 -9.77 23.79
C GLU A 147 -3.73 -9.08 23.33
N ALA A 148 -3.10 -9.57 22.26
CA ALA A 148 -1.88 -8.98 21.72
C ALA A 148 -2.16 -7.58 21.14
N LEU A 149 -3.31 -7.37 20.47
CA LEU A 149 -3.71 -6.04 20.02
C LEU A 149 -3.95 -5.07 21.17
N VAL A 150 -4.63 -5.53 22.24
CA VAL A 150 -4.85 -4.74 23.45
C VAL A 150 -3.53 -4.38 24.12
N ALA A 151 -2.59 -5.33 24.21
CA ALA A 151 -1.26 -5.10 24.77
C ALA A 151 -0.42 -4.13 23.92
N ALA A 152 -0.59 -4.13 22.61
CA ALA A 152 0.07 -3.21 21.69
C ALA A 152 -0.41 -1.77 21.85
N LYS A 153 -1.60 -1.54 22.43
CA LYS A 153 -2.18 -0.21 22.72
C LYS A 153 -2.08 0.78 21.55
N PRO A 154 -2.61 0.46 20.36
CA PRO A 154 -2.60 1.42 19.27
C PRO A 154 -3.50 2.63 19.59
N ASP A 155 -3.01 3.82 19.28
CA ASP A 155 -3.77 5.08 19.38
C ASP A 155 -4.67 5.29 18.18
N VAL A 156 -4.29 4.72 17.03
CA VAL A 156 -4.99 4.82 15.75
C VAL A 156 -4.92 3.48 15.03
N ILE A 157 -6.01 3.12 14.35
CA ILE A 157 -6.08 1.98 13.44
C ILE A 157 -6.09 2.50 12.01
N LEU A 158 -5.15 2.02 11.19
CA LEU A 158 -5.09 2.22 9.74
C LEU A 158 -5.66 1.00 9.05
N VAL A 159 -6.55 1.18 8.07
CA VAL A 159 -7.19 0.10 7.31
C VAL A 159 -7.33 0.48 5.84
N MET A 160 -7.58 -0.50 4.99
CA MET A 160 -8.03 -0.26 3.61
C MET A 160 -9.54 -0.05 3.57
N SER A 161 -10.02 0.86 2.70
CA SER A 161 -11.44 1.28 2.65
C SER A 161 -12.38 0.10 2.41
N LYS A 162 -12.09 -0.79 1.46
CA LYS A 162 -12.91 -1.99 1.22
C LYS A 162 -12.90 -2.97 2.40
N GLY A 163 -11.75 -3.09 3.07
CA GLY A 163 -11.64 -3.88 4.30
C GLY A 163 -12.55 -3.32 5.39
N LEU A 164 -12.56 -1.99 5.58
CA LEU A 164 -13.42 -1.32 6.56
C LEU A 164 -14.90 -1.49 6.21
N GLU A 165 -15.27 -1.32 4.94
CA GLU A 165 -16.65 -1.57 4.46
C GLU A 165 -17.10 -3.00 4.73
N SER A 166 -16.23 -3.98 4.51
CA SER A 166 -16.54 -5.42 4.67
C SER A 166 -16.89 -5.82 6.11
N VAL A 167 -16.49 -5.03 7.09
CA VAL A 167 -16.80 -5.25 8.52
C VAL A 167 -17.90 -4.31 9.04
N GLY A 168 -18.56 -3.54 8.18
CA GLY A 168 -19.63 -2.61 8.56
C GLY A 168 -19.15 -1.22 8.99
N GLY A 169 -18.01 -0.77 8.43
CA GLY A 169 -17.42 0.53 8.72
C GLY A 169 -16.81 0.62 10.13
N VAL A 170 -16.59 1.85 10.59
CA VAL A 170 -15.99 2.09 11.91
C VAL A 170 -16.80 1.45 13.04
N LYS A 171 -18.14 1.49 12.94
CA LYS A 171 -19.03 0.89 13.96
C LYS A 171 -18.84 -0.62 14.06
N GLY A 172 -18.71 -1.32 12.93
CA GLY A 172 -18.47 -2.76 12.91
C GLY A 172 -17.04 -3.09 13.32
N LEU A 173 -16.06 -2.31 12.87
CA LEU A 173 -14.66 -2.50 13.24
C LEU A 173 -14.45 -2.49 14.76
N VAL A 174 -15.02 -1.53 15.48
CA VAL A 174 -14.86 -1.44 16.94
C VAL A 174 -15.56 -2.56 17.70
N GLN A 175 -16.43 -3.34 17.06
CA GLN A 175 -17.04 -4.54 17.66
C GLN A 175 -16.15 -5.79 17.52
N LEU A 176 -15.12 -5.73 16.70
CA LEU A 176 -14.22 -6.88 16.54
C LEU A 176 -13.42 -7.13 17.84
N PRO A 177 -13.08 -8.41 18.13
CA PRO A 177 -12.40 -8.77 19.38
C PRO A 177 -11.10 -7.97 19.59
N GLY A 178 -10.93 -7.42 20.78
CA GLY A 178 -9.75 -6.67 21.18
C GLY A 178 -9.75 -5.20 20.75
N ILE A 179 -10.48 -4.79 19.72
CA ILE A 179 -10.42 -3.42 19.18
C ILE A 179 -11.04 -2.41 20.15
N ALA A 180 -12.23 -2.69 20.69
CA ALA A 180 -12.91 -1.80 21.65
C ALA A 180 -12.08 -1.47 22.90
N GLN A 181 -11.18 -2.36 23.29
CA GLN A 181 -10.36 -2.21 24.49
C GLN A 181 -9.10 -1.35 24.24
N THR A 182 -8.72 -1.14 22.96
CA THR A 182 -7.59 -0.28 22.61
C THR A 182 -7.91 1.21 22.75
N PRO A 183 -6.91 2.09 22.91
CA PRO A 183 -7.11 3.54 22.81
C PRO A 183 -7.78 3.97 21.50
N ALA A 184 -7.39 3.35 20.37
CA ALA A 184 -7.98 3.59 19.06
C ALA A 184 -9.48 3.25 19.02
N GLY A 185 -9.87 2.07 19.52
CA GLY A 185 -11.26 1.64 19.53
C GLY A 185 -12.15 2.48 20.44
N LYS A 186 -11.68 2.79 21.65
CA LYS A 186 -12.40 3.64 22.61
C LYS A 186 -12.75 5.02 22.07
N ASN A 187 -11.86 5.59 21.25
CA ASN A 187 -12.02 6.92 20.68
C ASN A 187 -12.43 6.88 19.19
N SER A 188 -12.72 5.70 18.64
CA SER A 188 -13.05 5.52 17.21
C SER A 188 -12.02 6.17 16.27
N ARG A 189 -10.75 6.11 16.62
CA ARG A 189 -9.64 6.69 15.85
C ARG A 189 -9.22 5.73 14.75
N VAL A 190 -9.92 5.80 13.63
CA VAL A 190 -9.70 4.97 12.45
C VAL A 190 -9.38 5.88 11.27
N ILE A 191 -8.37 5.50 10.50
CA ILE A 191 -8.00 6.11 9.22
C ILE A 191 -8.17 5.03 8.17
N ASP A 192 -8.96 5.29 7.14
CA ASP A 192 -9.06 4.42 5.99
C ASP A 192 -8.40 5.04 4.76
N VAL A 193 -7.86 4.18 3.92
CA VAL A 193 -7.18 4.53 2.68
C VAL A 193 -7.67 3.63 1.57
N ASP A 194 -7.89 4.20 0.39
CA ASP A 194 -8.22 3.45 -0.81
C ASP A 194 -7.22 2.32 -1.06
N ASP A 195 -7.73 1.11 -1.30
CA ASP A 195 -6.95 -0.11 -1.47
C ASP A 195 -5.89 0.01 -2.58
N SER A 196 -6.22 0.75 -3.65
CA SER A 196 -5.31 0.96 -4.79
C SER A 196 -4.17 1.92 -4.49
N LEU A 197 -4.21 2.62 -3.35
CA LEU A 197 -3.20 3.60 -2.95
C LEU A 197 -2.30 3.09 -1.84
N LEU A 198 -2.86 2.39 -0.83
CA LEU A 198 -2.14 2.05 0.40
C LEU A 198 -0.93 1.14 0.13
N LEU A 199 -1.08 0.15 -0.75
CA LEU A 199 -0.03 -0.81 -1.08
C LEU A 199 0.56 -0.61 -2.49
N SER A 200 0.25 0.53 -3.14
CA SER A 200 0.76 0.87 -4.48
C SER A 200 1.86 1.92 -4.38
N PHE A 201 3.09 1.48 -4.19
CA PHE A 201 4.24 2.36 -4.10
C PHE A 201 4.65 2.90 -5.47
N GLY A 202 4.42 4.21 -5.68
CA GLY A 202 4.68 4.88 -6.96
C GLY A 202 4.58 6.40 -6.86
N PRO A 203 4.48 7.12 -7.99
CA PRO A 203 4.48 8.59 -8.02
C PRO A 203 3.38 9.27 -7.21
N ARG A 204 2.30 8.55 -6.90
CA ARG A 204 1.17 9.06 -6.08
C ARG A 204 1.38 8.92 -4.58
N THR A 205 2.37 8.16 -4.14
CA THR A 205 2.63 7.88 -2.72
C THR A 205 2.89 9.13 -1.88
N PRO A 206 3.59 10.18 -2.36
CA PRO A 206 3.74 11.42 -1.57
C PRO A 206 2.40 12.07 -1.21
N SER A 207 1.45 12.08 -2.14
CA SER A 207 0.09 12.60 -1.87
C SER A 207 -0.64 11.77 -0.82
N LEU A 208 -0.44 10.45 -0.81
CA LEU A 208 -0.97 9.58 0.23
C LEU A 208 -0.34 9.90 1.59
N VAL A 209 0.99 10.02 1.67
CA VAL A 209 1.71 10.34 2.91
C VAL A 209 1.22 11.68 3.49
N ALA A 210 1.05 12.70 2.65
CA ALA A 210 0.50 13.99 3.08
C ALA A 210 -0.92 13.86 3.65
N LYS A 211 -1.80 13.09 2.99
CA LYS A 211 -3.16 12.83 3.49
C LYS A 211 -3.16 12.05 4.80
N LEU A 212 -2.28 11.05 4.93
CA LEU A 212 -2.12 10.29 6.18
C LEU A 212 -1.67 11.18 7.33
N SER A 213 -0.70 12.08 7.10
CA SER A 213 -0.26 13.06 8.11
C SER A 213 -1.41 13.94 8.59
N GLN A 214 -2.21 14.47 7.66
CA GLN A 214 -3.37 15.30 7.98
C GLN A 214 -4.45 14.50 8.74
N ALA A 215 -4.76 13.30 8.27
CA ALA A 215 -5.75 12.42 8.90
C ALA A 215 -5.31 12.05 10.33
N LEU A 216 -4.02 11.71 10.52
CA LEU A 216 -3.48 11.41 11.84
C LEU A 216 -3.62 12.61 12.79
N ALA A 217 -3.23 13.80 12.34
CA ALA A 217 -3.37 15.02 13.15
C ALA A 217 -4.84 15.34 13.51
N GLN A 218 -5.79 15.00 12.63
CA GLN A 218 -7.23 15.21 12.88
C GLN A 218 -7.81 14.19 13.87
N VAL A 219 -7.52 12.89 13.70
CA VAL A 219 -8.07 11.86 14.57
C VAL A 219 -7.47 11.90 15.98
N MET A 220 -6.25 12.39 16.12
CA MET A 220 -5.61 12.57 17.44
C MET A 220 -6.17 13.74 18.26
N LYS A 221 -6.95 14.64 17.66
CA LYS A 221 -7.65 15.73 18.37
C LYS A 221 -8.99 15.29 19.00
N LYS A 222 -9.49 14.14 18.58
CA LYS A 222 -10.69 13.49 19.14
C LYS A 222 -10.33 12.72 20.42
#